data_7a5b7321db843e2fcde2e074e5f7bbd2
#
_entry.id   7a5b7321db843e2fcde2e074e5f7bbd2
#
_cell.length_a   1.000
_cell.length_b   1.000
_cell.length_c   1.000
_cell.angle_alpha   90.00
_cell.angle_beta   90.00
_cell.angle_gamma   90.00
#
_symmetry.space_group_name_H-M   'P 1'
#
loop_
_entity.id
_entity.type
_entity.pdbx_description
1 polymer ?
#
loop_
_entity_poly.entity_id
_entity_poly.type
_entity_poly.pdbx_seq_one_letter_code
_entity_poly.pdbx_strand_id
1 'polypeptide(L)'
;MKKYLIIFLLSSVALPMFAQISGNAVPTVQFADANGRILPAGAAGVQGTPYLFEKFGLGKVFFINGMESIDSNLNYSLVDHKLYYTQKNGLYVVNEKAKEFTLYGLDKEKNKISKQFMCLFPSVDENTPATFYEVLGKGDNFQLLKYASKRIKESAVYGGPPLKEYVVDDLFYIYNKAAKKMITMGGSLSLKAIKKVLPDYSTQIDAFVNTNKLNLKKEEDMIQLLQQLKASTN
;
A
#
# COMPACT_ATOMS: atom_id res chain seq x y z
N MET A 1 -55.85 67.07 -21.27
CA MET A 1 -54.73 66.74 -20.36
C MET A 1 -54.59 65.24 -20.38
N LYS A 2 -53.57 64.70 -21.12
CA LYS A 2 -53.26 63.27 -21.18
C LYS A 2 -52.16 62.97 -20.22
N LYS A 3 -52.44 62.07 -19.21
CA LYS A 3 -51.46 61.60 -18.23
C LYS A 3 -50.76 60.39 -18.85
N TYR A 4 -49.44 60.47 -19.03
CA TYR A 4 -48.61 59.33 -19.43
C TYR A 4 -48.11 58.59 -18.15
N LEU A 5 -48.50 57.33 -18.10
CA LEU A 5 -48.03 56.41 -17.06
C LEU A 5 -46.73 55.76 -17.55
N ILE A 6 -45.61 56.08 -16.92
CA ILE A 6 -44.29 55.45 -17.20
C ILE A 6 -44.15 54.20 -16.31
N ILE A 7 -44.21 53.03 -16.94
CA ILE A 7 -43.96 51.77 -16.28
C ILE A 7 -42.45 51.51 -16.36
N PHE A 8 -41.77 51.51 -15.18
CA PHE A 8 -40.40 51.12 -15.05
C PHE A 8 -40.33 49.58 -15.00
N LEU A 9 -39.83 48.97 -16.08
CA LEU A 9 -39.54 47.52 -16.09
C LEU A 9 -38.18 47.31 -15.40
N LEU A 10 -38.17 46.79 -14.17
CA LEU A 10 -36.95 46.30 -13.51
C LEU A 10 -36.58 44.94 -14.12
N SER A 11 -35.61 44.94 -15.04
CA SER A 11 -35.00 43.71 -15.51
C SER A 11 -34.02 43.20 -14.45
N SER A 12 -34.40 42.14 -13.72
CA SER A 12 -33.52 41.40 -12.84
C SER A 12 -32.54 40.58 -13.67
N VAL A 13 -31.31 41.05 -13.76
CA VAL A 13 -30.19 40.26 -14.35
C VAL A 13 -29.84 39.19 -13.34
N ALA A 14 -30.25 37.95 -13.57
CA ALA A 14 -29.78 36.78 -12.84
C ALA A 14 -28.35 36.51 -13.31
N LEU A 15 -27.36 36.85 -12.49
CA LEU A 15 -25.99 36.42 -12.68
C LEU A 15 -25.91 34.92 -12.41
N PRO A 16 -25.32 34.11 -13.30
CA PRO A 16 -25.06 32.72 -12.99
C PRO A 16 -24.03 32.65 -11.86
N MET A 17 -24.46 32.12 -10.71
CA MET A 17 -23.58 31.74 -9.64
C MET A 17 -22.76 30.54 -10.13
N PHE A 18 -21.55 30.79 -10.59
CA PHE A 18 -20.58 29.73 -10.76
C PHE A 18 -20.29 29.17 -9.36
N ALA A 19 -20.89 28.03 -9.05
CA ALA A 19 -20.46 27.23 -7.91
C ALA A 19 -18.97 26.89 -8.14
N GLN A 20 -18.09 27.54 -7.40
CA GLN A 20 -16.71 27.10 -7.29
C GLN A 20 -16.77 25.68 -6.71
N ILE A 21 -16.48 24.70 -7.57
CA ILE A 21 -16.12 23.36 -7.12
C ILE A 21 -14.82 23.56 -6.36
N SER A 22 -14.93 23.70 -5.03
CA SER A 22 -13.76 23.68 -4.16
C SER A 22 -13.08 22.35 -4.39
N GLY A 23 -11.85 22.42 -4.91
CA GLY A 23 -11.03 21.25 -5.18
C GLY A 23 -11.06 20.35 -3.95
N ASN A 24 -11.26 19.06 -4.19
CA ASN A 24 -11.31 18.04 -3.17
C ASN A 24 -10.05 18.11 -2.30
N ALA A 25 -10.16 18.78 -1.16
CA ALA A 25 -9.13 18.71 -0.14
C ALA A 25 -9.14 17.26 0.34
N VAL A 26 -8.02 16.56 0.15
CA VAL A 26 -7.81 15.26 0.76
C VAL A 26 -7.98 15.47 2.27
N PRO A 27 -8.97 14.82 2.91
CA PRO A 27 -9.19 15.02 4.34
C PRO A 27 -7.98 14.51 5.09
N THR A 28 -7.43 15.36 5.93
CA THR A 28 -6.17 15.16 6.59
C THR A 28 -6.33 15.30 8.10
N VAL A 29 -5.81 14.34 8.85
CA VAL A 29 -5.68 14.47 10.32
C VAL A 29 -4.21 14.60 10.66
N GLN A 30 -3.90 15.63 11.38
CA GLN A 30 -2.59 15.86 11.94
C GLN A 30 -2.41 14.93 13.15
N PHE A 31 -1.39 14.07 13.12
CA PHE A 31 -1.00 13.34 14.32
C PHE A 31 -0.26 14.28 15.24
N ALA A 32 -0.92 14.65 16.29
CA ALA A 32 -0.31 15.30 17.44
C ALA A 32 -0.38 14.34 18.64
N ASP A 33 0.62 14.36 19.50
CA ASP A 33 0.48 13.82 20.84
C ASP A 33 -0.60 14.59 21.61
N ALA A 34 -0.92 14.18 22.83
CA ALA A 34 -1.88 14.86 23.69
C ALA A 34 -1.54 16.36 23.94
N ASN A 35 -0.35 16.82 23.57
CA ASN A 35 0.17 18.18 23.69
C ASN A 35 0.27 18.91 22.34
N GLY A 36 -0.25 18.32 21.25
CA GLY A 36 -0.22 18.93 19.93
C GLY A 36 1.12 18.87 19.21
N ARG A 37 2.08 18.06 19.65
CA ARG A 37 3.35 17.86 18.94
C ARG A 37 3.18 16.84 17.84
N ILE A 38 3.63 17.20 16.64
CA ILE A 38 3.77 16.25 15.54
C ILE A 38 4.73 15.16 15.98
N LEU A 39 4.25 13.90 16.05
CA LEU A 39 5.11 12.79 16.44
C LEU A 39 6.19 12.60 15.39
N PRO A 40 7.47 12.60 15.79
CA PRO A 40 8.55 12.34 14.84
C PRO A 40 8.40 10.94 14.27
N ALA A 41 8.66 10.83 13.00
CA ALA A 41 8.56 9.61 12.21
C ALA A 41 9.68 8.62 12.55
N GLY A 42 9.78 8.19 13.78
CA GLY A 42 10.74 7.22 14.27
C GLY A 42 10.95 7.36 15.76
N ALA A 43 11.23 6.26 16.45
CA ALA A 43 11.58 6.30 17.87
C ALA A 43 12.99 6.88 18.02
N ALA A 44 13.16 7.83 18.94
CA ALA A 44 14.46 8.43 19.23
C ALA A 44 15.49 7.35 19.62
N GLY A 45 16.69 7.39 19.03
CA GLY A 45 17.78 6.43 19.31
C GLY A 45 17.64 5.08 18.61
N VAL A 46 16.68 4.90 17.69
CA VAL A 46 16.52 3.71 16.85
C VAL A 46 17.10 3.98 15.47
N GLN A 47 17.98 3.08 15.00
CA GLN A 47 18.55 3.18 13.65
C GLN A 47 17.52 2.76 12.57
N GLY A 48 17.62 3.42 11.41
CA GLY A 48 16.72 3.20 10.29
C GLY A 48 15.43 4.02 10.39
N THR A 49 14.41 3.58 9.70
CA THR A 49 13.11 4.27 9.59
C THR A 49 11.96 3.29 9.78
N PRO A 50 10.82 3.71 10.39
CA PRO A 50 9.61 2.90 10.46
C PRO A 50 8.93 2.74 9.10
N TYR A 51 9.29 3.57 8.13
CA TYR A 51 8.65 3.61 6.82
C TYR A 51 9.21 2.58 5.84
N LEU A 52 8.44 2.35 4.77
CA LEU A 52 8.82 1.50 3.64
C LEU A 52 10.09 2.02 2.95
N PHE A 53 10.13 3.31 2.65
CA PHE A 53 11.29 3.99 2.07
C PHE A 53 11.96 4.92 3.09
N GLU A 54 13.25 5.18 2.92
CA GLU A 54 13.98 6.12 3.80
C GLU A 54 13.45 7.55 3.70
N LYS A 55 12.98 7.93 2.50
CA LYS A 55 12.44 9.27 2.22
C LYS A 55 11.02 9.17 1.71
N PHE A 56 10.25 10.21 1.99
CA PHE A 56 8.96 10.42 1.35
C PHE A 56 9.18 10.69 -0.13
N GLY A 57 8.36 10.11 -0.97
CA GLY A 57 8.42 10.21 -2.42
C GLY A 57 7.03 10.37 -3.03
N LEU A 58 7.00 10.62 -4.34
CA LEU A 58 5.74 10.70 -5.05
C LEU A 58 4.95 9.40 -4.88
N GLY A 59 3.64 9.51 -4.85
CA GLY A 59 2.75 8.37 -4.80
C GLY A 59 1.32 8.78 -5.14
N LYS A 60 0.49 7.77 -5.40
CA LYS A 60 -0.88 7.90 -5.83
C LYS A 60 -1.78 7.04 -4.96
N VAL A 61 -2.94 7.57 -4.57
CA VAL A 61 -3.90 6.86 -3.71
C VAL A 61 -5.25 6.80 -4.41
N PHE A 62 -5.86 5.62 -4.44
CA PHE A 62 -7.22 5.39 -4.87
C PHE A 62 -8.08 5.07 -3.65
N PHE A 63 -9.15 5.81 -3.46
CA PHE A 63 -10.05 5.68 -2.33
C PHE A 63 -11.25 4.78 -2.64
N ILE A 64 -11.88 4.23 -1.59
CA ILE A 64 -13.07 3.37 -1.73
C ILE A 64 -14.25 4.12 -2.36
N ASN A 65 -14.36 5.41 -2.11
CA ASN A 65 -15.39 6.29 -2.68
C ASN A 65 -15.18 6.64 -4.17
N GLY A 66 -14.14 6.10 -4.81
CA GLY A 66 -13.79 6.33 -6.21
C GLY A 66 -12.93 7.58 -6.48
N MET A 67 -12.62 8.36 -5.45
CA MET A 67 -11.69 9.49 -5.60
C MET A 67 -10.26 8.97 -5.78
N GLU A 68 -9.43 9.80 -6.41
CA GLU A 68 -8.00 9.59 -6.60
C GLU A 68 -7.25 10.80 -6.05
N SER A 69 -6.12 10.57 -5.36
CA SER A 69 -5.28 11.69 -4.93
C SER A 69 -4.52 12.28 -6.11
N ILE A 70 -4.24 13.58 -6.03
CA ILE A 70 -3.16 14.17 -6.81
C ILE A 70 -1.83 13.58 -6.29
N ASP A 71 -0.81 13.48 -7.16
CA ASP A 71 0.51 13.01 -6.77
C ASP A 71 1.00 13.76 -5.53
N SER A 72 1.20 13.03 -4.47
CA SER A 72 1.53 13.54 -3.15
C SER A 72 2.82 12.94 -2.65
N ASN A 73 3.49 13.63 -1.76
CA ASN A 73 4.71 13.15 -1.12
C ASN A 73 4.35 12.17 0.00
N LEU A 74 4.37 10.87 -0.31
CA LEU A 74 3.80 9.78 0.49
C LEU A 74 4.88 8.83 1.02
N ASN A 75 4.59 8.15 2.13
CA ASN A 75 5.27 6.95 2.57
C ASN A 75 4.34 6.07 3.41
N TYR A 76 4.59 4.77 3.44
CA TYR A 76 3.82 3.80 4.19
C TYR A 76 4.62 3.34 5.42
N SER A 77 4.04 3.47 6.59
CA SER A 77 4.65 2.98 7.83
C SER A 77 4.43 1.47 7.97
N LEU A 78 5.51 0.72 8.11
CA LEU A 78 5.50 -0.72 8.33
C LEU A 78 5.40 -1.10 9.82
N VAL A 79 5.28 -0.10 10.72
CA VAL A 79 5.09 -0.31 12.15
C VAL A 79 3.62 -0.26 12.54
N ASP A 80 2.91 0.76 12.09
CA ASP A 80 1.48 1.00 12.41
C ASP A 80 0.55 0.83 11.21
N HIS A 81 1.09 0.44 10.05
CA HIS A 81 0.37 0.16 8.80
C HIS A 81 -0.52 1.29 8.32
N LYS A 82 -0.01 2.54 8.44
CA LYS A 82 -0.69 3.75 7.99
C LYS A 82 0.06 4.40 6.83
N LEU A 83 -0.71 5.01 5.93
CA LEU A 83 -0.19 5.82 4.85
C LEU A 83 -0.04 7.26 5.32
N TYR A 84 1.17 7.79 5.23
CA TYR A 84 1.52 9.13 5.63
C TYR A 84 1.84 10.00 4.42
N TYR A 85 1.62 11.29 4.54
CA TYR A 85 2.07 12.27 3.57
C TYR A 85 2.65 13.50 4.26
N THR A 86 3.51 14.20 3.53
CA THR A 86 4.08 15.46 4.00
C THR A 86 3.53 16.62 3.18
N GLN A 87 3.14 17.69 3.88
CA GLN A 87 2.69 18.93 3.26
C GLN A 87 3.28 20.11 4.03
N LYS A 88 3.93 21.05 3.33
CA LYS A 88 4.69 22.13 3.97
C LYS A 88 5.70 21.54 4.96
N ASN A 89 5.59 21.86 6.24
CA ASN A 89 6.49 21.35 7.30
C ASN A 89 5.80 20.33 8.21
N GLY A 90 4.65 19.77 7.81
CA GLY A 90 3.86 18.84 8.61
C GLY A 90 3.87 17.42 8.05
N LEU A 91 3.71 16.47 8.97
CA LEU A 91 3.49 15.06 8.69
C LEU A 91 2.04 14.72 9.06
N TYR A 92 1.34 14.06 8.14
CA TYR A 92 -0.09 13.78 8.27
C TYR A 92 -0.39 12.34 7.88
N VAL A 93 -1.49 11.79 8.40
CA VAL A 93 -2.01 10.47 8.01
C VAL A 93 -3.11 10.64 6.97
N VAL A 94 -3.14 9.77 5.98
CA VAL A 94 -4.27 9.64 5.06
C VAL A 94 -5.42 8.97 5.82
N ASN A 95 -6.48 9.73 6.10
CA ASN A 95 -7.62 9.24 6.90
C ASN A 95 -8.75 8.65 6.08
N GLU A 96 -8.88 9.07 4.82
CA GLU A 96 -9.85 8.46 3.92
C GLU A 96 -9.51 6.98 3.70
N LYS A 97 -10.57 6.17 3.54
CA LYS A 97 -10.41 4.73 3.30
C LYS A 97 -9.83 4.50 1.91
N ALA A 98 -8.50 4.42 1.84
CA ALA A 98 -7.80 3.98 0.64
C ALA A 98 -8.11 2.51 0.35
N LYS A 99 -8.26 2.14 -0.91
CA LYS A 99 -8.34 0.74 -1.38
C LYS A 99 -7.05 0.28 -2.04
N GLU A 100 -6.31 1.22 -2.60
CA GLU A 100 -5.08 0.97 -3.32
C GLU A 100 -4.19 2.21 -3.24
N PHE A 101 -2.88 2.00 -3.20
CA PHE A 101 -1.92 3.07 -3.40
C PHE A 101 -0.63 2.55 -4.06
N THR A 102 0.03 3.44 -4.78
CA THR A 102 1.35 3.20 -5.38
C THR A 102 2.32 4.21 -4.83
N LEU A 103 3.49 3.75 -4.39
CA LEU A 103 4.58 4.57 -3.91
C LEU A 103 5.78 4.44 -4.84
N TYR A 104 6.42 5.55 -5.15
CA TYR A 104 7.65 5.61 -5.92
C TYR A 104 8.80 5.95 -4.98
N GLY A 105 9.87 5.19 -5.05
CA GLY A 105 11.04 5.34 -4.17
C GLY A 105 12.30 4.81 -4.79
N LEU A 106 13.32 4.66 -3.96
CA LEU A 106 14.59 4.06 -4.33
C LEU A 106 14.80 2.76 -3.55
N ASP A 107 15.34 1.73 -4.20
CA ASP A 107 15.82 0.55 -3.53
C ASP A 107 17.18 0.80 -2.83
N LYS A 108 17.77 -0.24 -2.24
CA LYS A 108 19.07 -0.16 -1.55
C LYS A 108 20.21 0.21 -2.49
N GLU A 109 20.11 -0.18 -3.75
CA GLU A 109 21.05 0.12 -4.84
C GLU A 109 20.80 1.47 -5.49
N LYS A 110 19.82 2.26 -4.99
CA LYS A 110 19.37 3.57 -5.49
C LYS A 110 18.69 3.53 -6.87
N ASN A 111 18.19 2.36 -7.31
CA ASN A 111 17.35 2.27 -8.49
C ASN A 111 15.94 2.77 -8.17
N LYS A 112 15.32 3.42 -9.16
CA LYS A 112 13.92 3.85 -9.04
C LYS A 112 13.01 2.62 -9.09
N ILE A 113 12.18 2.47 -8.08
CA ILE A 113 11.19 1.39 -7.99
C ILE A 113 9.82 1.95 -7.65
N SER A 114 8.79 1.18 -7.99
CA SER A 114 7.43 1.44 -7.57
C SER A 114 6.89 0.22 -6.83
N LYS A 115 6.08 0.47 -5.80
CA LYS A 115 5.42 -0.56 -5.02
C LYS A 115 3.93 -0.27 -4.95
N GLN A 116 3.13 -1.24 -5.39
CA GLN A 116 1.67 -1.17 -5.37
C GLN A 116 1.13 -1.92 -4.16
N PHE A 117 0.24 -1.28 -3.43
CA PHE A 117 -0.44 -1.85 -2.28
C PHE A 117 -1.94 -1.88 -2.52
N MET A 118 -2.57 -2.97 -2.14
CA MET A 118 -4.02 -3.14 -2.22
C MET A 118 -4.55 -3.74 -0.92
N CYS A 119 -5.77 -3.38 -0.56
CA CYS A 119 -6.56 -4.02 0.49
C CYS A 119 -7.82 -4.66 -0.11
N LEU A 120 -8.82 -4.98 0.72
CA LEU A 120 -10.09 -5.63 0.37
C LEU A 120 -9.93 -7.10 -0.08
N PHE A 121 -8.83 -7.73 0.28
CA PHE A 121 -8.70 -9.18 0.20
C PHE A 121 -9.51 -9.87 1.33
N PRO A 122 -9.93 -11.13 1.13
CA PRO A 122 -10.55 -11.91 2.20
C PRO A 122 -9.65 -12.01 3.44
N SER A 123 -10.27 -12.08 4.61
CA SER A 123 -9.53 -12.26 5.87
C SER A 123 -8.72 -13.55 5.85
N VAL A 124 -7.50 -13.49 6.41
CA VAL A 124 -6.57 -14.62 6.58
C VAL A 124 -5.72 -14.37 7.82
N ASP A 125 -5.50 -15.40 8.63
CA ASP A 125 -4.84 -15.28 9.93
C ASP A 125 -5.48 -14.14 10.77
N GLU A 126 -4.67 -13.19 11.24
CA GLU A 126 -5.15 -12.00 11.97
C GLU A 126 -5.48 -10.82 11.05
N ASN A 127 -5.23 -10.95 9.74
CA ASN A 127 -5.43 -9.89 8.78
C ASN A 127 -6.90 -9.79 8.34
N THR A 128 -7.36 -8.56 8.21
CA THR A 128 -8.74 -8.21 7.81
C THR A 128 -8.77 -7.64 6.38
N PRO A 129 -9.95 -7.43 5.78
CA PRO A 129 -10.04 -6.76 4.48
C PRO A 129 -9.46 -5.33 4.45
N ALA A 130 -9.22 -4.71 5.61
CA ALA A 130 -8.55 -3.40 5.68
C ALA A 130 -7.01 -3.49 5.62
N THR A 131 -6.44 -4.69 5.72
CA THR A 131 -4.99 -4.90 5.66
C THR A 131 -4.48 -4.67 4.25
N PHE A 132 -3.42 -3.84 4.13
CA PHE A 132 -2.73 -3.60 2.86
C PHE A 132 -1.64 -4.65 2.63
N TYR A 133 -1.61 -5.17 1.42
CA TYR A 133 -0.56 -6.07 0.93
C TYR A 133 0.14 -5.43 -0.26
N GLU A 134 1.47 -5.53 -0.32
CA GLU A 134 2.22 -5.25 -1.54
C GLU A 134 1.87 -6.31 -2.59
N VAL A 135 1.46 -5.87 -3.76
CA VAL A 135 1.14 -6.75 -4.88
C VAL A 135 2.41 -7.00 -5.66
N LEU A 136 3.01 -8.18 -5.49
CA LEU A 136 4.27 -8.53 -6.14
C LEU A 136 4.05 -9.00 -7.58
N GLY A 137 2.99 -9.78 -7.83
CA GLY A 137 2.70 -10.28 -9.16
C GLY A 137 1.24 -10.67 -9.34
N LYS A 138 0.74 -10.46 -10.56
CA LYS A 138 -0.63 -10.76 -10.96
C LYS A 138 -0.60 -11.81 -12.07
N GLY A 139 -1.00 -13.04 -11.75
CA GLY A 139 -1.34 -14.07 -12.74
C GLY A 139 -2.86 -14.13 -12.95
N ASP A 140 -3.32 -14.97 -13.88
CA ASP A 140 -4.76 -15.11 -14.16
C ASP A 140 -5.52 -15.72 -12.97
N ASN A 141 -4.98 -16.80 -12.39
CA ASN A 141 -5.61 -17.55 -11.30
C ASN A 141 -5.08 -17.14 -9.94
N PHE A 142 -3.81 -16.78 -9.83
CA PHE A 142 -3.11 -16.53 -8.57
C PHE A 142 -2.43 -15.17 -8.58
N GLN A 143 -2.37 -14.57 -7.40
CA GLN A 143 -1.69 -13.32 -7.14
C GLN A 143 -0.77 -13.49 -5.96
N LEU A 144 0.52 -13.13 -6.13
CA LEU A 144 1.48 -13.12 -5.03
C LEU A 144 1.41 -11.80 -4.29
N LEU A 145 1.21 -11.90 -3.00
CA LEU A 145 1.08 -10.76 -2.10
C LEU A 145 2.12 -10.85 -0.99
N LYS A 146 2.61 -9.69 -0.53
CA LYS A 146 3.52 -9.58 0.60
C LYS A 146 2.97 -8.62 1.65
N TYR A 147 2.97 -9.06 2.89
CA TYR A 147 2.73 -8.24 4.07
C TYR A 147 4.06 -8.04 4.78
N ALA A 148 4.59 -6.83 4.73
CA ALA A 148 5.81 -6.46 5.41
C ALA A 148 5.48 -5.69 6.67
N SER A 149 6.13 -6.03 7.78
CA SER A 149 6.05 -5.29 9.04
C SER A 149 7.44 -4.93 9.55
N LYS A 150 7.55 -3.92 10.38
CA LYS A 150 8.79 -3.56 11.07
C LYS A 150 8.60 -3.60 12.57
N ARG A 151 9.60 -4.16 13.25
CA ARG A 151 9.72 -4.11 14.71
C ARG A 151 11.09 -3.60 15.11
N ILE A 152 11.20 -3.10 16.33
CA ILE A 152 12.50 -2.71 16.90
C ILE A 152 13.15 -3.95 17.47
N LYS A 153 14.39 -4.20 17.04
CA LYS A 153 15.28 -5.23 17.60
C LYS A 153 16.37 -4.55 18.42
N GLU A 154 16.58 -5.05 19.62
CA GLU A 154 17.69 -4.64 20.48
C GLU A 154 18.79 -5.67 20.43
N SER A 155 20.03 -5.22 20.28
CA SER A 155 21.23 -6.07 20.27
C SER A 155 22.21 -5.54 21.30
N ALA A 156 22.73 -6.41 22.17
CA ALA A 156 23.71 -6.04 23.16
C ALA A 156 25.04 -5.61 22.49
N VAL A 157 25.61 -4.52 22.98
CA VAL A 157 26.91 -4.02 22.54
C VAL A 157 27.84 -4.08 23.74
N TYR A 158 29.02 -4.73 23.57
CA TYR A 158 30.00 -4.85 24.65
C TYR A 158 30.48 -3.46 25.10
N GLY A 159 30.31 -3.16 26.39
CA GLY A 159 30.74 -1.88 26.98
C GLY A 159 29.94 -0.64 26.61
N GLY A 160 28.79 -0.78 25.94
CA GLY A 160 27.96 0.32 25.51
C GLY A 160 26.45 0.10 25.69
N PRO A 161 25.61 1.12 25.42
CA PRO A 161 24.16 0.96 25.41
C PRO A 161 23.73 0.01 24.29
N PRO A 162 22.62 -0.72 24.44
CA PRO A 162 22.12 -1.61 23.41
C PRO A 162 21.82 -0.85 22.12
N LEU A 163 22.22 -1.43 20.99
CA LEU A 163 21.86 -0.95 19.66
C LEU A 163 20.39 -1.30 19.37
N LYS A 164 19.62 -0.30 18.98
CA LYS A 164 18.22 -0.46 18.55
C LYS A 164 18.10 -0.19 17.06
N GLU A 165 17.48 -1.09 16.32
CA GLU A 165 17.29 -0.97 14.88
C GLU A 165 15.92 -1.46 14.44
N TYR A 166 15.37 -0.86 13.36
CA TYR A 166 14.19 -1.39 12.70
C TYR A 166 14.58 -2.59 11.83
N VAL A 167 13.99 -3.74 12.10
CA VAL A 167 14.11 -4.95 11.26
C VAL A 167 12.79 -5.25 10.58
N VAL A 168 12.87 -5.75 9.35
CA VAL A 168 11.71 -6.11 8.52
C VAL A 168 11.41 -7.59 8.72
N ASP A 169 10.13 -7.91 8.91
CA ASP A 169 9.59 -9.25 8.87
C ASP A 169 8.58 -9.31 7.71
N ASP A 170 8.81 -10.21 6.76
CA ASP A 170 7.96 -10.40 5.57
C ASP A 170 7.11 -11.67 5.73
N LEU A 171 5.84 -11.57 5.36
CA LEU A 171 4.93 -12.70 5.20
C LEU A 171 4.35 -12.71 3.79
N PHE A 172 4.38 -13.87 3.14
CA PHE A 172 3.88 -14.06 1.79
C PHE A 172 2.55 -14.79 1.79
N TYR A 173 1.68 -14.36 0.87
CA TYR A 173 0.34 -14.90 0.69
C TYR A 173 0.07 -15.14 -0.79
N ILE A 174 -0.78 -16.12 -1.07
CA ILE A 174 -1.37 -16.31 -2.39
C ILE A 174 -2.85 -16.00 -2.34
N TYR A 175 -3.29 -15.11 -3.20
CA TYR A 175 -4.70 -14.91 -3.45
C TYR A 175 -5.15 -15.77 -4.64
N ASN A 176 -5.99 -16.77 -4.38
CA ASN A 176 -6.67 -17.55 -5.41
C ASN A 176 -7.92 -16.79 -5.85
N LYS A 177 -7.90 -16.27 -7.07
CA LYS A 177 -8.98 -15.40 -7.60
C LYS A 177 -10.27 -16.17 -7.85
N ALA A 178 -10.17 -17.41 -8.36
CA ALA A 178 -11.34 -18.24 -8.64
C ALA A 178 -12.07 -18.63 -7.36
N ALA A 179 -11.33 -19.06 -6.34
CA ALA A 179 -11.89 -19.44 -5.04
C ALA A 179 -12.16 -18.23 -4.13
N LYS A 180 -11.72 -17.02 -4.51
CA LYS A 180 -11.76 -15.79 -3.69
C LYS A 180 -11.18 -16.03 -2.28
N LYS A 181 -10.05 -16.74 -2.21
CA LYS A 181 -9.44 -17.19 -0.95
C LYS A 181 -8.00 -16.74 -0.85
N MET A 182 -7.63 -16.26 0.33
CA MET A 182 -6.24 -16.01 0.72
C MET A 182 -5.65 -17.28 1.34
N ILE A 183 -4.36 -17.55 1.04
CA ILE A 183 -3.61 -18.69 1.54
C ILE A 183 -2.24 -18.21 2.03
N THR A 184 -1.91 -18.51 3.28
CA THR A 184 -0.65 -18.13 3.91
C THR A 184 0.48 -19.04 3.43
N MET A 185 1.55 -18.45 2.87
CA MET A 185 2.78 -19.17 2.52
C MET A 185 3.80 -19.16 3.66
N GLY A 186 3.81 -18.10 4.49
CA GLY A 186 4.77 -17.87 5.56
C GLY A 186 5.87 -16.87 5.22
N GLY A 187 6.93 -16.81 6.04
CA GLY A 187 7.98 -15.79 5.96
C GLY A 187 9.05 -16.04 4.89
N SER A 188 8.94 -17.09 4.07
CA SER A 188 9.92 -17.38 3.03
C SER A 188 9.30 -18.03 1.80
N LEU A 189 9.79 -17.61 0.65
CA LEU A 189 9.46 -18.23 -0.64
C LEU A 189 10.30 -19.49 -0.84
N SER A 190 9.66 -20.59 -1.27
CA SER A 190 10.38 -21.83 -1.61
C SER A 190 9.48 -22.80 -2.37
N LEU A 191 10.10 -23.78 -3.07
CA LEU A 191 9.39 -24.88 -3.72
C LEU A 191 8.51 -25.66 -2.72
N LYS A 192 9.04 -25.91 -1.52
CA LYS A 192 8.28 -26.61 -0.46
C LYS A 192 7.05 -25.81 -0.04
N ALA A 193 7.21 -24.49 0.16
CA ALA A 193 6.11 -23.63 0.59
C ALA A 193 4.98 -23.56 -0.46
N ILE A 194 5.32 -23.34 -1.73
CA ILE A 194 4.32 -23.25 -2.79
C ILE A 194 3.57 -24.57 -3.01
N LYS A 195 4.26 -25.72 -2.99
CA LYS A 195 3.63 -27.04 -3.11
C LYS A 195 2.72 -27.37 -1.92
N LYS A 196 3.04 -26.89 -0.71
CA LYS A 196 2.20 -27.06 0.47
C LYS A 196 0.87 -26.31 0.33
N VAL A 197 0.88 -25.12 -0.25
CA VAL A 197 -0.30 -24.25 -0.35
C VAL A 197 -1.11 -24.47 -1.63
N LEU A 198 -0.48 -25.04 -2.66
CA LEU A 198 -1.11 -25.40 -3.92
C LEU A 198 -0.82 -26.90 -4.27
N PRO A 199 -1.29 -27.86 -3.46
CA PRO A 199 -0.95 -29.27 -3.65
C PRO A 199 -1.43 -29.84 -5.00
N ASP A 200 -2.59 -29.40 -5.48
CA ASP A 200 -3.19 -29.84 -6.75
C ASP A 200 -2.37 -29.43 -7.98
N TYR A 201 -1.47 -28.45 -7.81
CA TYR A 201 -0.58 -27.94 -8.86
C TYR A 201 0.83 -28.51 -8.78
N SER A 202 1.11 -29.45 -7.85
CA SER A 202 2.48 -29.92 -7.57
C SER A 202 3.21 -30.41 -8.81
N THR A 203 2.54 -31.17 -9.69
CA THR A 203 3.15 -31.67 -10.94
C THR A 203 3.47 -30.54 -11.92
N GLN A 204 2.56 -29.58 -12.09
CA GLN A 204 2.79 -28.41 -12.95
C GLN A 204 3.94 -27.55 -12.41
N ILE A 205 3.98 -27.34 -11.08
CA ILE A 205 5.04 -26.61 -10.39
C ILE A 205 6.40 -27.27 -10.65
N ASP A 206 6.53 -28.59 -10.42
CA ASP A 206 7.78 -29.31 -10.63
C ASP A 206 8.26 -29.23 -12.08
N ALA A 207 7.36 -29.49 -13.04
CA ALA A 207 7.67 -29.42 -14.45
C ALA A 207 8.17 -28.03 -14.86
N PHE A 208 7.46 -26.98 -14.46
CA PHE A 208 7.80 -25.62 -14.84
C PHE A 208 9.11 -25.12 -14.18
N VAL A 209 9.29 -25.41 -12.89
CA VAL A 209 10.52 -25.05 -12.15
C VAL A 209 11.73 -25.73 -12.75
N ASN A 210 11.66 -27.04 -13.07
CA ASN A 210 12.77 -27.79 -13.63
C ASN A 210 13.11 -27.33 -15.06
N THR A 211 12.11 -27.14 -15.91
CA THR A 211 12.30 -26.68 -17.28
C THR A 211 12.95 -25.31 -17.36
N ASN A 212 12.52 -24.37 -16.50
CA ASN A 212 12.99 -22.99 -16.54
C ASN A 212 14.13 -22.73 -15.53
N LYS A 213 14.55 -23.73 -14.76
CA LYS A 213 15.61 -23.64 -13.74
C LYS A 213 15.37 -22.52 -12.73
N LEU A 214 14.11 -22.35 -12.27
CA LEU A 214 13.72 -21.27 -11.39
C LEU A 214 14.26 -21.46 -9.96
N ASN A 215 14.67 -20.36 -9.36
CA ASN A 215 15.01 -20.27 -7.94
C ASN A 215 13.86 -19.62 -7.18
N LEU A 216 12.92 -20.41 -6.70
CA LEU A 216 11.72 -19.92 -6.01
C LEU A 216 11.96 -19.21 -4.65
N LYS A 217 13.22 -18.96 -4.28
CA LYS A 217 13.56 -18.01 -3.21
C LYS A 217 13.53 -16.57 -3.67
N LYS A 218 13.54 -16.34 -4.99
CA LYS A 218 13.41 -15.01 -5.61
C LYS A 218 11.94 -14.70 -5.90
N GLU A 219 11.55 -13.45 -5.63
CA GLU A 219 10.19 -12.99 -5.90
C GLU A 219 9.84 -13.10 -7.39
N GLU A 220 10.76 -12.72 -8.27
CA GLU A 220 10.58 -12.72 -9.72
C GLU A 220 10.28 -14.13 -10.25
N ASP A 221 11.04 -15.14 -9.79
CA ASP A 221 10.87 -16.52 -10.23
C ASP A 221 9.55 -17.12 -9.70
N MET A 222 9.15 -16.76 -8.48
CA MET A 222 7.86 -17.14 -7.93
C MET A 222 6.70 -16.49 -8.69
N ILE A 223 6.82 -15.22 -9.08
CA ILE A 223 5.83 -14.51 -9.89
C ILE A 223 5.71 -15.21 -11.27
N GLN A 224 6.85 -15.51 -11.91
CA GLN A 224 6.87 -16.19 -13.19
C GLN A 224 6.16 -17.56 -13.11
N LEU A 225 6.40 -18.33 -12.06
CA LEU A 225 5.69 -19.59 -11.82
C LEU A 225 4.17 -19.37 -11.72
N LEU A 226 3.74 -18.47 -10.85
CA LEU A 226 2.31 -18.24 -10.60
C LEU A 226 1.54 -17.75 -11.83
N GLN A 227 2.21 -17.00 -12.72
CA GLN A 227 1.62 -16.55 -13.99
C GLN A 227 1.35 -17.71 -14.97
N GLN A 228 2.09 -18.80 -14.86
CA GLN A 228 1.96 -19.97 -15.74
C GLN A 228 1.01 -21.05 -15.20
N LEU A 229 0.67 -21.03 -13.91
CA LEU A 229 -0.27 -21.99 -13.34
C LEU A 229 -1.69 -21.73 -13.88
N LYS A 230 -2.13 -22.62 -14.76
CA LYS A 230 -3.50 -22.59 -15.32
C LYS A 230 -4.45 -23.32 -14.38
N ALA A 231 -5.72 -22.92 -14.39
CA ALA A 231 -6.73 -23.67 -13.65
C ALA A 231 -6.70 -25.14 -14.07
N SER A 232 -6.69 -26.05 -13.10
CA SER A 232 -6.87 -27.47 -13.40
C SER A 232 -8.24 -27.65 -14.04
N THR A 233 -8.26 -28.00 -15.33
CA THR A 233 -9.47 -28.48 -16.00
C THR A 233 -9.72 -29.89 -15.47
N ASN A 234 -10.57 -29.99 -14.43
CA ASN A 234 -11.18 -31.27 -14.03
C ASN A 234 -12.33 -31.56 -14.97
#